data_7da5b0abb915e86a59f5e4fa5bedda55
#
_entry.id   7da5b0abb915e86a59f5e4fa5bedda55
#
_cell.length_a   1.000
_cell.length_b   1.000
_cell.length_c   1.000
_cell.angle_alpha   90.00
_cell.angle_beta   90.00
_cell.angle_gamma   90.00
#
_symmetry.space_group_name_H-M   'P 1'
#
loop_
_entity.id
_entity.type
_entity.pdbx_description
1 polymer ?
#
loop_
_entity_poly.entity_id
_entity_poly.type
_entity_poly.pdbx_seq_one_letter_code
_entity_poly.pdbx_strand_id
1 'polypeptide(L)'
;CEYNSLKVLKAFQKNNISDMHFNGTTGYGYGDIGRDTIERVFAEVLEAEDSLVRTQFISGTHALTVALFAYLRPGDIMLSISGKPYDTLDEVIGLVENDSSLKSYGVQYEQIELKDDDFDYEEIKNRVAKNDIKLIEIQRSRGYALRSSISLEKMEKVIKTIRAVNKDVIIMVDNCYGEFVDKYEPTSI
;
A
#
# COMPACT_ATOMS: atom_id res chain seq x y z
N CYS A 1 16.66 -6.39 13.67
CA CYS A 1 15.75 -7.36 14.33
C CYS A 1 15.29 -6.88 15.70
N GLU A 2 16.20 -6.62 16.67
CA GLU A 2 15.84 -6.28 18.05
C GLU A 2 14.85 -5.10 18.15
N TYR A 3 15.09 -4.01 17.44
CA TYR A 3 14.23 -2.83 17.43
C TYR A 3 12.79 -3.18 17.04
N ASN A 4 12.61 -3.86 15.91
CA ASN A 4 11.27 -4.20 15.42
C ASN A 4 10.57 -5.25 16.31
N SER A 5 11.33 -6.21 16.86
CA SER A 5 10.77 -7.17 17.83
C SER A 5 10.28 -6.47 19.10
N LEU A 6 11.02 -5.48 19.59
CA LEU A 6 10.62 -4.70 20.76
C LEU A 6 9.39 -3.82 20.46
N LYS A 7 9.29 -3.26 19.25
CA LYS A 7 8.14 -2.49 18.78
C LYS A 7 6.87 -3.34 18.82
N VAL A 8 6.93 -4.55 18.26
CA VAL A 8 5.81 -5.52 18.30
C VAL A 8 5.43 -5.89 19.74
N LEU A 9 6.42 -6.21 20.58
CA LEU A 9 6.18 -6.58 21.97
C LEU A 9 5.50 -5.45 22.74
N LYS A 10 5.93 -4.20 22.54
CA LYS A 10 5.30 -3.04 23.19
C LYS A 10 3.84 -2.84 22.73
N ALA A 11 3.55 -3.05 21.44
CA ALA A 11 2.18 -3.00 20.94
C ALA A 11 1.31 -4.09 21.59
N PHE A 12 1.82 -5.32 21.75
CA PHE A 12 1.14 -6.38 22.46
C PHE A 12 0.84 -6.01 23.91
N GLN A 13 1.84 -5.47 24.62
CA GLN A 13 1.68 -5.04 26.01
C GLN A 13 0.66 -3.90 26.14
N LYS A 14 0.72 -2.91 25.27
CA LYS A 14 -0.20 -1.76 25.28
C LYS A 14 -1.64 -2.17 25.02
N ASN A 15 -1.85 -3.16 24.14
CA ASN A 15 -3.16 -3.70 23.83
C ASN A 15 -3.60 -4.83 24.79
N ASN A 16 -2.83 -5.11 25.85
CA ASN A 16 -3.13 -6.12 26.87
C ASN A 16 -3.45 -7.50 26.27
N ILE A 17 -2.65 -7.91 25.28
CA ILE A 17 -2.84 -9.22 24.62
C ILE A 17 -2.76 -10.34 25.66
N SER A 18 -3.74 -11.23 25.62
CA SER A 18 -3.86 -12.40 26.51
C SER A 18 -4.47 -13.58 25.74
N ASP A 19 -4.54 -14.74 26.36
CA ASP A 19 -5.10 -15.96 25.79
C ASP A 19 -6.53 -15.78 25.25
N MET A 20 -7.29 -14.85 25.82
CA MET A 20 -8.65 -14.55 25.37
C MET A 20 -8.70 -14.10 23.90
N HIS A 21 -7.67 -13.43 23.40
CA HIS A 21 -7.62 -12.91 22.04
C HIS A 21 -7.41 -14.01 20.98
N PHE A 22 -6.98 -15.20 21.42
CA PHE A 22 -6.76 -16.35 20.54
C PHE A 22 -7.92 -17.35 20.54
N ASN A 23 -8.97 -17.10 21.34
CA ASN A 23 -10.15 -17.95 21.35
C ASN A 23 -10.98 -17.75 20.08
N GLY A 24 -11.55 -18.83 19.57
CA GLY A 24 -12.50 -18.79 18.47
C GLY A 24 -13.78 -18.04 18.85
N THR A 25 -14.40 -17.41 17.84
CA THR A 25 -15.66 -16.70 17.98
C THR A 25 -16.73 -17.31 17.08
N THR A 26 -17.96 -16.78 17.12
CA THR A 26 -19.09 -17.27 16.32
C THR A 26 -18.94 -17.05 14.79
N GLY A 27 -17.91 -16.35 14.35
CA GLY A 27 -17.66 -16.05 12.94
C GLY A 27 -18.44 -14.87 12.34
N TYR A 28 -19.45 -14.34 13.03
CA TYR A 28 -20.17 -13.14 12.58
C TYR A 28 -19.36 -11.85 12.76
N GLY A 29 -18.30 -11.88 13.56
CA GLY A 29 -17.39 -10.76 13.75
C GLY A 29 -17.91 -9.63 14.62
N TYR A 30 -19.08 -9.71 15.17
CA TYR A 30 -19.58 -8.74 16.15
C TYR A 30 -18.98 -9.05 17.51
N GLY A 31 -18.25 -8.07 18.08
CA GLY A 31 -17.61 -8.22 19.39
C GLY A 31 -16.47 -9.24 19.39
N ASP A 32 -15.84 -9.50 18.26
CA ASP A 32 -14.67 -10.35 18.14
C ASP A 32 -13.44 -9.59 18.67
N ILE A 33 -13.12 -9.86 19.94
CA ILE A 33 -12.04 -9.18 20.64
C ILE A 33 -10.67 -9.43 19.97
N GLY A 34 -10.43 -10.64 19.45
CA GLY A 34 -9.18 -10.99 18.78
C GLY A 34 -9.01 -10.20 17.49
N ARG A 35 -10.03 -10.18 16.66
CA ARG A 35 -10.04 -9.46 15.38
C ARG A 35 -9.89 -7.94 15.58
N ASP A 36 -10.66 -7.36 16.46
CA ASP A 36 -10.63 -5.92 16.68
C ASP A 36 -9.31 -5.47 17.34
N THR A 37 -8.68 -6.37 18.11
CA THR A 37 -7.39 -6.05 18.75
C THR A 37 -6.20 -6.23 17.81
N ILE A 38 -6.22 -7.22 16.90
CA ILE A 38 -5.14 -7.39 15.93
C ILE A 38 -5.01 -6.15 15.02
N GLU A 39 -6.12 -5.53 14.65
CA GLU A 39 -6.10 -4.30 13.86
C GLU A 39 -5.45 -3.15 14.63
N ARG A 40 -5.78 -2.96 15.90
CA ARG A 40 -5.10 -1.96 16.75
C ARG A 40 -3.60 -2.22 16.88
N VAL A 41 -3.22 -3.50 17.05
CA VAL A 41 -1.80 -3.88 17.12
C VAL A 41 -1.08 -3.57 15.81
N PHE A 42 -1.66 -3.90 14.65
CA PHE A 42 -1.07 -3.59 13.35
C PHE A 42 -0.96 -2.08 13.12
N ALA A 43 -2.02 -1.31 13.40
CA ALA A 43 -1.98 0.14 13.30
C ALA A 43 -0.86 0.73 14.15
N GLU A 44 -0.71 0.28 15.39
CA GLU A 44 0.34 0.76 16.30
C GLU A 44 1.74 0.36 15.85
N VAL A 45 1.93 -0.89 15.44
CA VAL A 45 3.24 -1.39 14.98
C VAL A 45 3.68 -0.69 13.70
N LEU A 46 2.76 -0.40 12.79
CA LEU A 46 3.05 0.27 11.53
C LEU A 46 2.92 1.80 11.62
N GLU A 47 2.65 2.35 12.80
CA GLU A 47 2.47 3.80 13.01
C GLU A 47 1.42 4.41 12.09
N ALA A 48 0.34 3.65 11.83
CA ALA A 48 -0.79 4.05 11.01
C ALA A 48 -1.97 4.52 11.86
N GLU A 49 -2.84 5.34 11.29
CA GLU A 49 -4.07 5.80 11.95
C GLU A 49 -5.05 4.64 12.20
N ASP A 50 -5.11 3.68 11.26
CA ASP A 50 -5.97 2.52 11.35
C ASP A 50 -5.38 1.36 10.53
N SER A 51 -5.93 0.16 10.71
CA SER A 51 -5.57 -1.00 9.89
C SER A 51 -6.77 -1.90 9.64
N LEU A 52 -6.70 -2.64 8.54
CA LEU A 52 -7.69 -3.66 8.19
C LEU A 52 -6.99 -5.01 8.04
N VAL A 53 -7.13 -5.86 9.06
CA VAL A 53 -6.51 -7.19 9.10
C VAL A 53 -7.60 -8.25 9.15
N ARG A 54 -7.76 -9.01 8.07
CA ARG A 54 -8.83 -10.00 7.91
C ARG A 54 -8.30 -11.28 7.26
N THR A 55 -8.75 -12.41 7.75
CA THR A 55 -8.46 -13.72 7.13
C THR A 55 -9.07 -13.87 5.75
N GLN A 56 -10.04 -13.04 5.39
CA GLN A 56 -10.66 -12.98 4.08
C GLN A 56 -9.74 -12.39 3.00
N PHE A 57 -8.68 -11.68 3.37
CA PHE A 57 -7.61 -11.32 2.44
C PHE A 57 -6.73 -12.53 2.19
N ILE A 58 -7.01 -13.27 1.13
CA ILE A 58 -6.36 -14.56 0.85
C ILE A 58 -4.95 -14.43 0.23
N SER A 59 -4.58 -13.24 -0.22
CA SER A 59 -3.25 -12.96 -0.81
C SER A 59 -2.94 -11.45 -0.79
N GLY A 60 -1.67 -11.10 -1.03
CA GLY A 60 -1.26 -9.71 -1.24
C GLY A 60 -1.97 -9.08 -2.45
N THR A 61 -2.05 -9.81 -3.57
CA THR A 61 -2.79 -9.35 -4.77
C THR A 61 -4.26 -9.06 -4.45
N HIS A 62 -4.91 -9.88 -3.63
CA HIS A 62 -6.29 -9.62 -3.21
C HIS A 62 -6.39 -8.34 -2.36
N ALA A 63 -5.47 -8.13 -1.42
CA ALA A 63 -5.45 -6.92 -0.60
C ALA A 63 -5.26 -5.66 -1.46
N LEU A 64 -4.31 -5.69 -2.40
CA LEU A 64 -4.08 -4.60 -3.35
C LEU A 64 -5.30 -4.35 -4.26
N THR A 65 -5.93 -5.42 -4.76
CA THR A 65 -7.16 -5.33 -5.57
C THR A 65 -8.28 -4.64 -4.79
N VAL A 66 -8.52 -5.07 -3.56
CA VAL A 66 -9.55 -4.46 -2.70
C VAL A 66 -9.24 -2.98 -2.45
N ALA A 67 -7.99 -2.62 -2.16
CA ALA A 67 -7.59 -1.23 -1.98
C ALA A 67 -7.83 -0.39 -3.25
N LEU A 68 -7.42 -0.89 -4.42
CA LEU A 68 -7.61 -0.19 -5.69
C LEU A 68 -9.10 0.04 -6.00
N PHE A 69 -9.94 -1.00 -5.91
CA PHE A 69 -11.38 -0.86 -6.14
C PHE A 69 -12.12 -0.07 -5.03
N ALA A 70 -11.54 0.05 -3.84
CA ALA A 70 -12.09 0.90 -2.79
C ALA A 70 -12.00 2.38 -3.15
N TYR A 71 -10.92 2.81 -3.79
CA TYR A 71 -10.65 4.22 -4.07
C TYR A 71 -10.95 4.67 -5.50
N LEU A 72 -10.89 3.75 -6.48
CA LEU A 72 -11.04 4.08 -7.89
C LEU A 72 -12.46 3.86 -8.39
N ARG A 73 -12.92 4.76 -9.25
CA ARG A 73 -14.27 4.73 -9.88
C ARG A 73 -14.12 4.93 -11.40
N PRO A 74 -15.12 4.59 -12.20
CA PRO A 74 -15.12 4.87 -13.65
C PRO A 74 -14.77 6.32 -13.94
N GLY A 75 -13.80 6.52 -14.81
CA GLY A 75 -13.28 7.85 -15.18
C GLY A 75 -12.06 8.29 -14.39
N ASP A 76 -11.75 7.68 -13.25
CA ASP A 76 -10.54 7.99 -12.48
C ASP A 76 -9.26 7.50 -13.18
N ILE A 77 -8.14 8.15 -12.86
CA ILE A 77 -6.81 7.78 -13.34
C ILE A 77 -5.98 7.23 -12.17
N MET A 78 -5.45 6.01 -12.35
CA MET A 78 -4.40 5.42 -11.54
C MET A 78 -3.05 5.68 -12.21
N LEU A 79 -2.08 6.23 -11.47
CA LEU A 79 -0.72 6.44 -11.93
C LEU A 79 0.26 5.59 -11.11
N SER A 80 0.96 4.64 -11.74
CA SER A 80 2.13 4.01 -11.13
C SER A 80 3.38 4.82 -11.41
N ILE A 81 4.17 5.13 -10.39
CA ILE A 81 5.38 5.96 -10.50
C ILE A 81 6.68 5.20 -10.24
N SER A 82 6.58 3.91 -10.04
CA SER A 82 7.71 2.99 -9.89
C SER A 82 7.89 2.07 -11.11
N GLY A 83 7.36 2.47 -12.24
CA GLY A 83 7.23 1.66 -13.45
C GLY A 83 6.01 0.74 -13.38
N LYS A 84 6.02 -0.30 -14.19
CA LYS A 84 4.93 -1.30 -14.20
C LYS A 84 4.88 -2.02 -12.85
N PRO A 85 3.70 -2.13 -12.20
CA PRO A 85 3.52 -2.91 -11.00
C PRO A 85 3.81 -4.41 -11.21
N TYR A 86 3.87 -5.16 -10.10
CA TYR A 86 4.08 -6.59 -10.12
C TYR A 86 3.06 -7.31 -11.03
N ASP A 87 3.51 -8.35 -11.73
CA ASP A 87 2.76 -9.03 -12.80
C ASP A 87 1.40 -9.59 -12.38
N THR A 88 1.21 -9.92 -11.10
CA THR A 88 -0.10 -10.35 -10.58
C THR A 88 -1.15 -9.24 -10.62
N LEU A 89 -0.76 -7.98 -10.78
CA LEU A 89 -1.68 -6.85 -10.99
C LEU A 89 -1.99 -6.59 -12.46
N ASP A 90 -1.34 -7.25 -13.41
CA ASP A 90 -1.59 -7.05 -14.84
C ASP A 90 -3.06 -7.31 -15.21
N GLU A 91 -3.64 -8.39 -14.70
CA GLU A 91 -5.06 -8.71 -14.91
C GLU A 91 -5.98 -7.77 -14.11
N VAL A 92 -5.59 -7.40 -12.89
CA VAL A 92 -6.37 -6.49 -12.04
C VAL A 92 -6.48 -5.10 -12.68
N ILE A 93 -5.38 -4.59 -13.22
CA ILE A 93 -5.33 -3.29 -13.91
C ILE A 93 -6.00 -3.38 -15.27
N GLY A 94 -5.84 -4.51 -15.98
CA GLY A 94 -6.29 -4.72 -17.36
C GLY A 94 -5.20 -4.44 -18.39
N LEU A 95 -3.93 -4.63 -18.01
CA LEU A 95 -2.80 -4.69 -18.95
C LEU A 95 -2.82 -5.99 -19.74
N VAL A 96 -3.32 -7.05 -19.12
CA VAL A 96 -3.79 -8.27 -19.75
C VAL A 96 -5.31 -8.21 -19.81
N GLU A 97 -5.93 -8.56 -20.93
CA GLU A 97 -7.37 -8.47 -21.14
C GLU A 97 -8.13 -9.30 -20.10
N ASN A 98 -9.01 -8.64 -19.35
CA ASN A 98 -9.82 -9.22 -18.29
C ASN A 98 -11.08 -8.37 -18.07
N ASP A 99 -12.25 -9.00 -18.19
CA ASP A 99 -13.55 -8.34 -18.03
C ASP A 99 -13.80 -7.83 -16.59
N SER A 100 -13.04 -8.30 -15.62
CA SER A 100 -13.14 -7.90 -14.21
C SER A 100 -12.04 -6.91 -13.80
N SER A 101 -11.35 -6.29 -14.76
CA SER A 101 -10.24 -5.37 -14.51
C SER A 101 -10.70 -3.94 -14.21
N LEU A 102 -9.81 -3.12 -13.63
CA LEU A 102 -9.99 -1.67 -13.48
C LEU A 102 -10.29 -1.00 -14.81
N LYS A 103 -9.59 -1.41 -15.88
CA LYS A 103 -9.80 -0.89 -17.23
C LYS A 103 -11.20 -1.20 -17.75
N SER A 104 -11.70 -2.43 -17.58
CA SER A 104 -13.06 -2.81 -17.96
C SER A 104 -14.12 -2.08 -17.13
N TYR A 105 -13.77 -1.73 -15.88
CA TYR A 105 -14.59 -0.90 -14.99
C TYR A 105 -14.57 0.60 -15.35
N GLY A 106 -13.73 1.00 -16.34
CA GLY A 106 -13.64 2.38 -16.81
C GLY A 106 -12.59 3.24 -16.12
N VAL A 107 -11.67 2.64 -15.37
CA VAL A 107 -10.51 3.31 -14.79
C VAL A 107 -9.38 3.38 -15.82
N GLN A 108 -8.69 4.50 -15.88
CA GLN A 108 -7.53 4.70 -16.73
C GLN A 108 -6.25 4.37 -15.95
N TYR A 109 -5.27 3.80 -16.65
CA TYR A 109 -3.96 3.49 -16.08
C TYR A 109 -2.87 4.23 -16.84
N GLU A 110 -1.95 4.82 -16.09
CA GLU A 110 -0.73 5.44 -16.59
C GLU A 110 0.46 4.96 -15.74
N GLN A 111 1.66 5.02 -16.31
CA GLN A 111 2.89 4.75 -15.56
C GLN A 111 4.01 5.71 -15.94
N ILE A 112 4.90 5.96 -14.99
CA ILE A 112 6.16 6.66 -15.15
C ILE A 112 7.25 5.69 -14.73
N GLU A 113 8.24 5.49 -15.61
CA GLU A 113 9.37 4.61 -15.32
C GLU A 113 10.38 5.28 -14.39
N LEU A 114 11.12 4.45 -13.65
CA LEU A 114 12.27 4.96 -12.90
C LEU A 114 13.37 5.40 -13.87
N LYS A 115 14.09 6.44 -13.50
CA LYS A 115 15.21 6.97 -14.23
C LYS A 115 16.49 6.86 -13.40
N ASP A 116 17.50 6.22 -13.94
CA ASP A 116 18.76 5.96 -13.23
C ASP A 116 18.57 5.34 -11.83
N ASP A 117 17.68 4.35 -11.76
CA ASP A 117 17.29 3.63 -10.52
C ASP A 117 16.68 4.53 -9.43
N ASP A 118 16.13 5.71 -9.81
CA ASP A 118 15.39 6.63 -8.93
C ASP A 118 14.10 7.13 -9.61
N PHE A 119 13.24 7.81 -8.86
CA PHE A 119 12.06 8.44 -9.42
C PHE A 119 12.41 9.56 -10.42
N ASP A 120 11.68 9.67 -11.52
CA ASP A 120 11.71 10.88 -12.33
C ASP A 120 10.84 11.97 -11.69
N TYR A 121 11.44 12.70 -10.75
CA TYR A 121 10.76 13.71 -9.93
C TYR A 121 10.11 14.82 -10.76
N GLU A 122 10.76 15.23 -11.87
CA GLU A 122 10.23 16.28 -12.73
C GLU A 122 9.04 15.79 -13.56
N GLU A 123 9.12 14.60 -14.13
CA GLU A 123 8.01 14.02 -14.87
C GLU A 123 6.80 13.78 -13.95
N ILE A 124 7.04 13.18 -12.77
CA ILE A 124 6.00 12.96 -11.75
C ILE A 124 5.34 14.26 -11.34
N LYS A 125 6.13 15.29 -11.00
CA LYS A 125 5.63 16.61 -10.62
C LYS A 125 4.76 17.23 -11.71
N ASN A 126 5.25 17.21 -12.97
CA ASN A 126 4.53 17.77 -14.10
C ASN A 126 3.23 17.01 -14.39
N ARG A 127 3.24 15.67 -14.25
CA ARG A 127 2.05 14.86 -14.48
C ARG A 127 1.01 15.08 -13.39
N VAL A 128 1.41 15.08 -12.12
CA VAL A 128 0.53 15.25 -10.96
C VAL A 128 -0.04 16.67 -10.88
N ALA A 129 0.69 17.67 -11.35
CA ALA A 129 0.22 19.07 -11.37
C ALA A 129 -1.02 19.32 -12.26
N LYS A 130 -1.36 18.38 -13.16
CA LYS A 130 -2.61 18.47 -13.96
C LYS A 130 -3.87 18.23 -13.11
N ASN A 131 -3.72 17.71 -11.91
CA ASN A 131 -4.77 17.53 -10.90
C ASN A 131 -5.96 16.67 -11.34
N ASP A 132 -5.71 15.67 -12.19
CA ASP A 132 -6.70 14.72 -12.70
C ASP A 132 -6.44 13.26 -12.22
N ILE A 133 -5.31 13.03 -11.55
CA ILE A 133 -4.96 11.71 -10.99
C ILE A 133 -5.70 11.50 -9.68
N LYS A 134 -6.37 10.36 -9.55
CA LYS A 134 -7.08 9.96 -8.33
C LYS A 134 -6.18 9.23 -7.36
N LEU A 135 -5.35 8.30 -7.85
CA LEU A 135 -4.48 7.46 -7.03
C LEU A 135 -3.12 7.30 -7.68
N ILE A 136 -2.08 7.48 -6.87
CA ILE A 136 -0.70 7.17 -7.22
C ILE A 136 -0.30 5.88 -6.51
N GLU A 137 0.24 4.93 -7.26
CA GLU A 137 0.76 3.65 -6.75
C GLU A 137 2.28 3.67 -6.75
N ILE A 138 2.88 3.17 -5.67
CA ILE A 138 4.32 2.98 -5.51
C ILE A 138 4.57 1.53 -5.10
N GLN A 139 5.19 0.75 -5.96
CA GLN A 139 5.68 -0.57 -5.58
C GLN A 139 7.10 -0.46 -5.03
N ARG A 140 7.28 -0.74 -3.74
CA ARG A 140 8.57 -0.65 -3.06
C ARG A 140 9.55 -1.72 -3.51
N SER A 141 9.10 -2.96 -3.60
CA SER A 141 9.92 -4.08 -4.03
C SER A 141 10.29 -3.98 -5.51
N ARG A 142 11.43 -4.58 -5.89
CA ARG A 142 11.83 -4.62 -7.29
C ARG A 142 11.02 -5.61 -8.14
N GLY A 143 10.29 -6.55 -7.50
CA GLY A 143 9.69 -7.66 -8.22
C GLY A 143 10.72 -8.45 -9.02
N TYR A 144 10.45 -8.66 -10.31
CA TYR A 144 11.38 -9.29 -11.26
C TYR A 144 12.23 -8.28 -12.05
N ALA A 145 12.04 -6.98 -11.83
CA ALA A 145 12.78 -5.95 -12.55
C ALA A 145 14.25 -5.87 -12.11
N LEU A 146 15.12 -5.48 -13.04
CA LEU A 146 16.54 -5.24 -12.79
C LEU A 146 16.73 -3.82 -12.24
N ARG A 147 16.21 -3.57 -11.06
CA ARG A 147 16.32 -2.31 -10.33
C ARG A 147 16.52 -2.56 -8.84
N SER A 148 16.96 -1.56 -8.11
CA SER A 148 16.99 -1.60 -6.65
C SER A 148 15.58 -1.50 -6.05
N SER A 149 15.40 -2.01 -4.83
CA SER A 149 14.20 -1.71 -4.04
C SER A 149 14.20 -0.22 -3.66
N ILE A 150 13.02 0.38 -3.58
CA ILE A 150 12.88 1.80 -3.26
C ILE A 150 13.13 2.00 -1.75
N SER A 151 14.11 2.84 -1.42
CA SER A 151 14.39 3.22 -0.04
C SER A 151 13.34 4.17 0.51
N LEU A 152 13.18 4.20 1.85
CA LEU A 152 12.28 5.15 2.50
C LEU A 152 12.65 6.61 2.21
N GLU A 153 13.94 6.91 2.07
CA GLU A 153 14.42 8.27 1.72
C GLU A 153 13.93 8.71 0.34
N LYS A 154 14.05 7.83 -0.68
CA LYS A 154 13.52 8.09 -2.02
C LYS A 154 12.01 8.27 -1.98
N MET A 155 11.33 7.41 -1.21
CA MET A 155 9.87 7.47 -1.04
C MET A 155 9.43 8.78 -0.38
N GLU A 156 10.06 9.18 0.72
CA GLU A 156 9.77 10.45 1.40
C GLU A 156 9.95 11.64 0.45
N LYS A 157 11.04 11.63 -0.33
CA LYS A 157 11.33 12.70 -1.29
C LYS A 157 10.27 12.79 -2.40
N VAL A 158 9.83 11.65 -2.96
CA VAL A 158 8.81 11.68 -4.02
C VAL A 158 7.45 12.07 -3.44
N ILE A 159 7.08 11.62 -2.24
CA ILE A 159 5.86 12.03 -1.56
C ILE A 159 5.86 13.55 -1.33
N LYS A 160 6.94 14.13 -0.84
CA LYS A 160 7.07 15.59 -0.70
C LYS A 160 6.93 16.32 -2.04
N THR A 161 7.50 15.78 -3.11
CA THR A 161 7.36 16.33 -4.47
C THR A 161 5.90 16.32 -4.93
N ILE A 162 5.19 15.23 -4.71
CA ILE A 162 3.76 15.09 -5.03
C ILE A 162 2.93 16.07 -4.21
N ARG A 163 3.11 16.10 -2.89
CA ARG A 163 2.35 16.96 -1.96
C ARG A 163 2.56 18.45 -2.20
N ALA A 164 3.68 18.84 -2.80
CA ALA A 164 3.95 20.23 -3.18
C ALA A 164 3.03 20.73 -4.30
N VAL A 165 2.50 19.83 -5.15
CA VAL A 165 1.63 20.17 -6.29
C VAL A 165 0.21 19.64 -6.17
N ASN A 166 0.00 18.57 -5.42
CA ASN A 166 -1.33 18.01 -5.16
C ASN A 166 -1.38 17.43 -3.74
N LYS A 167 -2.19 18.04 -2.88
CA LYS A 167 -2.33 17.65 -1.48
C LYS A 167 -3.33 16.50 -1.26
N ASP A 168 -4.26 16.32 -2.20
CA ASP A 168 -5.45 15.48 -2.03
C ASP A 168 -5.35 14.13 -2.75
N VAL A 169 -4.37 13.96 -3.65
CA VAL A 169 -4.20 12.70 -4.38
C VAL A 169 -3.89 11.56 -3.41
N ILE A 170 -4.54 10.42 -3.60
CA ILE A 170 -4.30 9.23 -2.78
C ILE A 170 -2.95 8.63 -3.17
N ILE A 171 -2.11 8.33 -2.19
CA ILE A 171 -0.85 7.61 -2.40
C ILE A 171 -0.99 6.24 -1.75
N MET A 172 -0.92 5.20 -2.55
CA MET A 172 -0.91 3.81 -2.14
C MET A 172 0.51 3.25 -2.28
N VAL A 173 1.01 2.60 -1.25
CA VAL A 173 2.32 1.94 -1.27
C VAL A 173 2.14 0.43 -1.12
N ASP A 174 2.57 -0.32 -2.11
CA ASP A 174 2.82 -1.75 -1.96
C ASP A 174 4.17 -1.95 -1.27
N ASN A 175 4.10 -2.26 0.02
CA ASN A 175 5.29 -2.45 0.87
C ASN A 175 5.73 -3.92 0.97
N CYS A 176 5.18 -4.81 0.17
CA CYS A 176 5.52 -6.24 0.20
C CYS A 176 7.03 -6.47 0.17
N TYR A 177 7.52 -7.31 1.08
CA TYR A 177 8.94 -7.57 1.40
C TYR A 177 9.69 -6.40 2.07
N GLY A 178 9.05 -5.26 2.33
CA GLY A 178 9.64 -4.13 3.03
C GLY A 178 9.35 -4.12 4.53
N GLU A 179 8.35 -4.86 4.97
CA GLU A 179 7.90 -4.88 6.35
C GLU A 179 9.01 -5.33 7.31
N PHE A 180 9.22 -4.55 8.35
CA PHE A 180 10.24 -4.81 9.40
C PHE A 180 11.70 -4.89 8.90
N VAL A 181 11.96 -4.50 7.63
CA VAL A 181 13.33 -4.42 7.10
C VAL A 181 14.04 -3.20 7.67
N ASP A 182 13.38 -2.05 7.64
CA ASP A 182 13.86 -0.81 8.21
C ASP A 182 13.32 -0.57 9.63
N LYS A 183 13.78 0.49 10.28
CA LYS A 183 13.24 0.91 11.59
C LYS A 183 11.86 1.56 11.47
N TYR A 184 11.61 2.18 10.34
CA TYR A 184 10.38 2.90 10.02
C TYR A 184 9.66 2.22 8.88
N GLU A 185 8.39 2.50 8.74
CA GLU A 185 7.55 1.99 7.68
C GLU A 185 7.05 3.14 6.79
N PRO A 186 6.58 2.88 5.56
CA PRO A 186 6.05 3.93 4.68
C PRO A 186 4.96 4.80 5.31
N THR A 187 4.22 4.26 6.27
CA THR A 187 3.17 4.98 7.02
C THR A 187 3.70 6.05 7.96
N SER A 188 5.01 6.02 8.25
CA SER A 188 5.67 6.99 9.15
C SER A 188 6.25 8.22 8.41
N ILE A 189 6.14 8.29 7.07
CA ILE A 189 6.74 9.33 6.23
C ILE A 189 5.72 10.17 5.47
#